data_e5f1e1f404928ced980fda3bdf363123
#
_entry.id   e5f1e1f404928ced980fda3bdf363123
#
_cell.length_a   1.000
_cell.length_b   1.000
_cell.length_c   1.000
_cell.angle_alpha   90.00
_cell.angle_beta   90.00
_cell.angle_gamma   90.00
#
_symmetry.space_group_name_H-M   'P 1'
#
loop_
_entity.id
_entity.type
_entity.pdbx_description
1 polymer ?
#
loop_
_entity_poly.entity_id
_entity_poly.type
_entity_poly.pdbx_seq_one_letter_code
_entity_poly.pdbx_strand_id
1 'polypeptide(L)'
;MSDAIKHECGIALLRLKKPLEFYKEKYGTAFYGIQKMYLMMEKQHNRGQDGAGFASIKLDVDPGERYISRVRSNQSQPIQDVFAQINERINEEMASHPEYTDDVPLQKKNIPYLGELFLGHVRYGTFGKNSIESVHPFLRQSNWMHRNL
;
A
#
# COMPACT_ATOMS: atom_id res chain seq x y z
N MET A 1 -39.38 -4.51 -1.01
CA MET A 1 -38.38 -5.58 -0.90
C MET A 1 -37.01 -4.90 -0.84
N SER A 2 -36.34 -4.99 0.27
CA SER A 2 -34.96 -4.55 0.34
C SER A 2 -34.11 -5.58 -0.39
N ASP A 3 -33.41 -5.18 -1.44
CA ASP A 3 -32.40 -6.04 -2.05
C ASP A 3 -31.43 -6.48 -0.97
N ALA A 4 -31.15 -7.78 -0.91
CA ALA A 4 -30.17 -8.32 0.00
C ALA A 4 -28.84 -7.59 -0.26
N ILE A 5 -28.27 -6.99 0.79
CA ILE A 5 -26.96 -6.35 0.72
C ILE A 5 -25.97 -7.43 0.28
N LYS A 6 -25.60 -7.39 -0.98
CA LYS A 6 -24.52 -8.24 -1.50
C LYS A 6 -23.21 -7.61 -1.07
N HIS A 7 -22.46 -8.34 -0.26
CA HIS A 7 -21.09 -7.94 0.05
C HIS A 7 -20.25 -8.08 -1.23
N GLU A 8 -19.51 -7.05 -1.56
CA GLU A 8 -18.65 -6.98 -2.75
C GLU A 8 -17.29 -6.45 -2.34
N CYS A 9 -16.25 -6.84 -3.09
CA CYS A 9 -14.91 -6.29 -2.92
C CYS A 9 -14.91 -4.77 -3.03
N GLY A 10 -13.99 -4.12 -2.33
CA GLY A 10 -13.76 -2.69 -2.41
C GLY A 10 -12.39 -2.37 -2.99
N ILE A 11 -12.30 -1.26 -3.71
CA ILE A 11 -11.06 -0.75 -4.28
C ILE A 11 -10.87 0.70 -3.84
N ALA A 12 -9.65 1.05 -3.46
CA ALA A 12 -9.23 2.42 -3.21
C ALA A 12 -8.03 2.75 -4.10
N LEU A 13 -8.10 3.87 -4.80
CA LEU A 13 -7.01 4.41 -5.61
C LEU A 13 -6.73 5.84 -5.19
N LEU A 14 -5.48 6.14 -4.90
CA LEU A 14 -5.04 7.49 -4.53
C LEU A 14 -3.79 7.86 -5.32
N ARG A 15 -3.82 9.03 -5.97
CA ARG A 15 -2.63 9.65 -6.55
C ARG A 15 -2.38 10.99 -5.87
N LEU A 16 -1.17 11.17 -5.34
CA LEU A 16 -0.66 12.45 -4.88
C LEU A 16 -0.20 13.28 -6.08
N LYS A 17 -0.72 14.49 -6.23
CA LYS A 17 -0.44 15.37 -7.38
C LYS A 17 0.75 16.30 -7.15
N LYS A 18 1.24 16.36 -5.93
CA LYS A 18 2.39 17.17 -5.53
C LYS A 18 3.54 16.27 -5.08
N PRO A 19 4.79 16.77 -5.09
CA PRO A 19 5.92 16.04 -4.52
C PRO A 19 5.70 15.73 -3.03
N LEU A 20 6.39 14.72 -2.51
CA LEU A 20 6.23 14.30 -1.11
C LEU A 20 6.65 15.39 -0.12
N GLU A 21 7.59 16.26 -0.51
CA GLU A 21 8.03 17.43 0.27
C GLU A 21 6.86 18.38 0.58
N PHE A 22 5.97 18.59 -0.38
CA PHE A 22 4.76 19.41 -0.17
C PHE A 22 3.90 18.85 0.96
N TYR A 23 3.74 17.53 1.01
CA TYR A 23 2.93 16.89 2.06
C TYR A 23 3.64 16.91 3.40
N LYS A 24 4.95 16.75 3.42
CA LYS A 24 5.78 16.92 4.62
C LYS A 24 5.64 18.32 5.21
N GLU A 25 5.74 19.35 4.38
CA GLU A 25 5.61 20.75 4.80
C GLU A 25 4.18 21.06 5.28
N LYS A 26 3.17 20.67 4.49
CA LYS A 26 1.76 21.05 4.77
C LYS A 26 1.13 20.24 5.89
N TYR A 27 1.44 18.95 5.99
CA TYR A 27 0.78 18.00 6.90
C TYR A 27 1.73 17.38 7.93
N GLY A 28 3.00 17.76 7.93
CA GLY A 28 4.01 17.30 8.87
C GLY A 28 4.60 15.91 8.56
N THR A 29 4.17 15.26 7.48
CA THR A 29 4.63 13.90 7.14
C THR A 29 4.67 13.64 5.64
N ALA A 30 5.73 12.98 5.18
CA ALA A 30 5.81 12.44 3.82
C ALA A 30 4.91 11.20 3.63
N PHE A 31 4.47 10.58 4.71
CA PHE A 31 3.61 9.37 4.70
C PHE A 31 2.11 9.68 4.60
N TYR A 32 1.75 10.90 4.26
CA TYR A 32 0.36 11.35 4.13
C TYR A 32 -0.50 10.43 3.25
N GLY A 33 0.03 9.97 2.10
CA GLY A 33 -0.70 9.08 1.20
C GLY A 33 -1.04 7.74 1.83
N ILE A 34 -0.12 7.15 2.59
CA ILE A 34 -0.34 5.89 3.32
C ILE A 34 -1.43 6.07 4.38
N GLN A 35 -1.40 7.17 5.13
CA GLN A 35 -2.44 7.48 6.14
C GLN A 35 -3.82 7.66 5.50
N LYS A 36 -3.90 8.33 4.35
CA LYS A 36 -5.16 8.48 3.60
C LYS A 36 -5.68 7.16 3.06
N MET A 37 -4.79 6.30 2.57
CA MET A 37 -5.17 4.97 2.09
C MET A 37 -5.74 4.11 3.22
N TYR A 38 -5.16 4.15 4.41
CA TYR A 38 -5.71 3.47 5.57
C TYR A 38 -7.16 3.90 5.82
N LEU A 39 -7.42 5.20 5.89
CA LEU A 39 -8.78 5.74 6.11
C LEU A 39 -9.76 5.35 4.99
N MET A 40 -9.31 5.36 3.74
CA MET A 40 -10.14 4.97 2.60
C MET A 40 -10.49 3.48 2.64
N MET A 41 -9.55 2.62 3.00
CA MET A 41 -9.78 1.18 3.12
C MET A 41 -10.65 0.85 4.35
N GLU A 42 -10.44 1.51 5.48
CA GLU A 42 -11.29 1.36 6.68
C GLU A 42 -12.75 1.75 6.40
N LYS A 43 -12.99 2.77 5.60
CA LYS A 43 -14.36 3.14 5.19
C LYS A 43 -15.04 2.06 4.34
N GLN A 44 -14.29 1.15 3.77
CA GLN A 44 -14.78 0.06 2.93
C GLN A 44 -14.72 -1.31 3.64
N HIS A 45 -14.36 -1.37 4.94
CA HIS A 45 -14.16 -2.66 5.63
C HIS A 45 -15.39 -3.57 5.59
N ASN A 46 -16.59 -2.99 5.60
CA ASN A 46 -17.85 -3.77 5.50
C ASN A 46 -18.05 -4.44 4.13
N ARG A 47 -17.31 -4.04 3.09
CA ARG A 47 -17.39 -4.66 1.77
C ARG A 47 -16.54 -5.91 1.63
N GLY A 48 -15.45 -6.02 2.40
CA GLY A 48 -14.58 -7.17 2.32
C GLY A 48 -13.77 -7.35 3.61
N GLN A 49 -13.96 -8.49 4.27
CA GLN A 49 -13.29 -8.83 5.53
C GLN A 49 -12.43 -10.10 5.42
N ASP A 50 -12.37 -10.70 4.23
CA ASP A 50 -11.68 -11.97 3.99
C ASP A 50 -10.24 -11.77 3.49
N GLY A 51 -9.87 -10.53 3.23
CA GLY A 51 -8.51 -10.18 2.84
C GLY A 51 -8.38 -8.70 2.50
N ALA A 52 -7.18 -8.20 2.60
CA ALA A 52 -6.82 -6.86 2.19
C ALA A 52 -5.45 -6.85 1.51
N GLY A 53 -5.25 -5.90 0.63
CA GLY A 53 -3.97 -5.71 -0.02
C GLY A 53 -3.73 -4.25 -0.36
N PHE A 54 -2.46 -3.92 -0.41
CA PHE A 54 -1.98 -2.58 -0.66
C PHE A 54 -0.78 -2.64 -1.60
N ALA A 55 -0.74 -1.73 -2.54
CA ALA A 55 0.44 -1.48 -3.35
C ALA A 55 0.72 0.02 -3.44
N SER A 56 1.99 0.36 -3.51
CA SER A 56 2.45 1.72 -3.77
C SER A 56 3.40 1.77 -4.94
N ILE A 57 3.39 2.87 -5.66
CA ILE A 57 4.28 3.15 -6.78
C ILE A 57 4.95 4.49 -6.52
N LYS A 58 6.28 4.48 -6.62
CA LYS A 58 7.10 5.69 -6.64
C LYS A 58 7.16 6.21 -8.07
N LEU A 59 6.78 7.46 -8.27
CA LEU A 59 6.91 8.15 -9.55
C LEU A 59 8.26 8.87 -9.61
N ASP A 60 8.76 9.10 -10.83
CA ASP A 60 10.00 9.85 -11.07
C ASP A 60 11.19 9.31 -10.24
N VAL A 61 11.46 8.02 -10.38
CA VAL A 61 12.63 7.34 -9.81
C VAL A 61 13.65 7.03 -10.89
N ASP A 62 14.92 6.92 -10.49
CA ASP A 62 16.00 6.59 -11.42
C ASP A 62 15.85 5.16 -11.97
N PRO A 63 16.32 4.90 -13.19
CA PRO A 63 16.33 3.56 -13.76
C PRO A 63 17.08 2.56 -12.85
N GLY A 64 16.48 1.41 -12.62
CA GLY A 64 17.03 0.37 -11.76
C GLY A 64 16.64 0.48 -10.28
N GLU A 65 16.00 1.55 -9.86
CA GLU A 65 15.49 1.67 -8.49
C GLU A 65 14.17 0.91 -8.32
N ARG A 66 13.95 0.38 -7.12
CA ARG A 66 12.69 -0.27 -6.77
C ARG A 66 11.58 0.77 -6.64
N TYR A 67 10.56 0.68 -7.48
CA TYR A 67 9.47 1.65 -7.53
C TYR A 67 8.11 1.09 -7.11
N ILE A 68 7.96 -0.23 -6.97
CA ILE A 68 6.72 -0.89 -6.55
C ILE A 68 6.95 -1.61 -5.23
N SER A 69 6.03 -1.40 -4.29
CA SER A 69 5.93 -2.17 -3.05
C SER A 69 4.51 -2.71 -2.90
N ARG A 70 4.39 -3.93 -2.39
CA ARG A 70 3.12 -4.63 -2.23
C ARG A 70 3.09 -5.41 -0.92
N VAL A 71 1.94 -5.39 -0.26
CA VAL A 71 1.64 -6.22 0.92
C VAL A 71 0.20 -6.71 0.85
N ARG A 72 -0.05 -7.91 1.34
CA ARG A 72 -1.38 -8.54 1.38
C ARG A 72 -1.57 -9.29 2.69
N SER A 73 -2.81 -9.41 3.11
CA SER A 73 -3.18 -10.20 4.29
C SER A 73 -4.52 -10.89 4.08
N ASN A 74 -4.67 -12.07 4.65
CA ASN A 74 -5.91 -12.81 4.81
C ASN A 74 -6.15 -13.21 6.27
N GLN A 75 -5.54 -12.46 7.20
CA GLN A 75 -5.75 -12.63 8.64
C GLN A 75 -7.16 -12.17 9.04
N SER A 76 -7.53 -12.38 10.30
CA SER A 76 -8.86 -12.04 10.81
C SER A 76 -9.21 -10.54 10.74
N GLN A 77 -8.20 -9.68 10.80
CA GLN A 77 -8.32 -8.22 10.62
C GLN A 77 -7.34 -7.76 9.53
N PRO A 78 -7.67 -8.03 8.26
CA PRO A 78 -6.70 -7.94 7.18
C PRO A 78 -6.23 -6.52 6.90
N ILE A 79 -7.08 -5.50 7.03
CA ILE A 79 -6.68 -4.10 6.84
C ILE A 79 -5.67 -3.68 7.90
N GLN A 80 -5.96 -3.95 9.18
CA GLN A 80 -5.07 -3.65 10.30
C GLN A 80 -3.73 -4.37 10.14
N ASP A 81 -3.75 -5.64 9.74
CA ASP A 81 -2.53 -6.42 9.54
C ASP A 81 -1.67 -5.86 8.39
N VAL A 82 -2.29 -5.49 7.26
CA VAL A 82 -1.59 -4.84 6.14
C VAL A 82 -0.87 -3.56 6.59
N PHE A 83 -1.57 -2.68 7.31
CA PHE A 83 -0.95 -1.42 7.74
C PHE A 83 0.00 -1.58 8.92
N ALA A 84 -0.16 -2.60 9.76
CA ALA A 84 0.83 -2.97 10.77
C ALA A 84 2.16 -3.38 10.10
N GLN A 85 2.12 -4.25 9.09
CA GLN A 85 3.30 -4.66 8.33
C GLN A 85 3.99 -3.48 7.62
N ILE A 86 3.20 -2.55 7.04
CA ILE A 86 3.73 -1.33 6.41
C ILE A 86 4.45 -0.47 7.44
N ASN A 87 3.81 -0.20 8.58
CA ASN A 87 4.36 0.64 9.64
C ASN A 87 5.60 0.02 10.28
N GLU A 88 5.60 -1.28 10.54
CA GLU A 88 6.76 -2.01 11.05
C GLU A 88 7.96 -1.82 10.12
N ARG A 89 7.75 -2.04 8.82
CA ARG A 89 8.84 -1.89 7.84
C ARG A 89 9.35 -0.46 7.72
N ILE A 90 8.47 0.53 7.76
CA ILE A 90 8.87 1.95 7.76
C ILE A 90 9.66 2.28 9.03
N ASN A 91 9.18 1.84 10.20
CA ASN A 91 9.84 2.11 11.47
C ASN A 91 11.22 1.45 11.56
N GLU A 92 11.38 0.23 11.05
CA GLU A 92 12.68 -0.45 10.94
C GLU A 92 13.68 0.37 10.11
N GLU A 93 13.26 0.83 8.93
CA GLU A 93 14.12 1.63 8.05
C GLU A 93 14.48 2.97 8.68
N MET A 94 13.50 3.66 9.28
CA MET A 94 13.73 4.95 9.95
C MET A 94 14.62 4.82 11.19
N ALA A 95 14.48 3.73 11.96
CA ALA A 95 15.31 3.48 13.14
C ALA A 95 16.75 3.10 12.75
N SER A 96 16.94 2.36 11.67
CA SER A 96 18.26 1.96 11.16
C SER A 96 19.00 3.11 10.46
N HIS A 97 18.26 4.12 10.00
CA HIS A 97 18.77 5.22 9.20
C HIS A 97 18.24 6.57 9.71
N PRO A 98 18.77 7.08 10.84
CA PRO A 98 18.33 8.37 11.41
C PRO A 98 18.48 9.56 10.43
N GLU A 99 19.39 9.46 9.46
CA GLU A 99 19.61 10.44 8.42
C GLU A 99 18.40 10.64 7.48
N TYR A 100 17.44 9.69 7.45
CA TYR A 100 16.22 9.83 6.65
C TYR A 100 15.21 10.83 7.24
N THR A 101 15.32 11.18 8.52
CA THR A 101 14.27 11.89 9.27
C THR A 101 13.81 13.18 8.59
N ASP A 102 14.74 13.98 8.09
CA ASP A 102 14.45 15.29 7.47
C ASP A 102 14.74 15.33 5.95
N ASP A 103 15.13 14.19 5.37
CA ASP A 103 15.46 14.08 3.95
C ASP A 103 14.39 13.29 3.20
N VAL A 104 13.37 14.00 2.68
CA VAL A 104 12.25 13.37 1.97
C VAL A 104 12.69 12.66 0.68
N PRO A 105 13.57 13.19 -0.16
CA PRO A 105 14.14 12.46 -1.29
C PRO A 105 14.81 11.14 -0.90
N LEU A 106 15.58 11.17 0.18
CA LEU A 106 16.26 9.97 0.69
C LEU A 106 15.27 8.95 1.26
N GLN A 107 14.24 9.41 1.98
CA GLN A 107 13.11 8.58 2.41
C GLN A 107 12.45 7.91 1.21
N LYS A 108 12.07 8.68 0.19
CA LYS A 108 11.43 8.15 -1.02
C LYS A 108 12.27 7.08 -1.69
N LYS A 109 13.57 7.32 -1.82
CA LYS A 109 14.50 6.38 -2.47
C LYS A 109 14.57 5.04 -1.74
N ASN A 110 14.66 5.04 -0.42
CA ASN A 110 15.03 3.87 0.37
C ASN A 110 13.86 3.22 1.12
N ILE A 111 12.85 3.99 1.55
CA ILE A 111 11.75 3.45 2.35
C ILE A 111 10.72 2.76 1.45
N PRO A 112 10.41 1.48 1.70
CA PRO A 112 9.33 0.79 0.99
C PRO A 112 7.97 1.46 1.25
N TYR A 113 7.04 1.28 0.34
CA TYR A 113 5.66 1.81 0.40
C TYR A 113 5.53 3.34 0.31
N LEU A 114 6.59 4.11 0.49
CA LEU A 114 6.56 5.56 0.31
C LEU A 114 6.58 5.91 -1.18
N GLY A 115 5.50 6.49 -1.67
CA GLY A 115 5.33 6.82 -3.08
C GLY A 115 4.19 7.81 -3.31
N GLU A 116 3.78 7.97 -4.55
CA GLU A 116 2.77 8.95 -4.96
C GLU A 116 1.50 8.33 -5.54
N LEU A 117 1.53 7.04 -5.91
CA LEU A 117 0.36 6.32 -6.41
C LEU A 117 0.12 5.09 -5.55
N PHE A 118 -1.12 4.89 -5.11
CA PHE A 118 -1.49 3.82 -4.20
C PHE A 118 -2.74 3.09 -4.69
N LEU A 119 -2.73 1.78 -4.55
CA LEU A 119 -3.86 0.91 -4.79
C LEU A 119 -4.15 0.10 -3.53
N GLY A 120 -5.39 0.15 -3.05
CA GLY A 120 -5.91 -0.67 -1.97
C GLY A 120 -7.04 -1.56 -2.44
N HIS A 121 -7.14 -2.75 -1.89
CA HIS A 121 -8.21 -3.70 -2.16
C HIS A 121 -8.65 -4.37 -0.86
N VAL A 122 -9.97 -4.47 -0.67
CA VAL A 122 -10.59 -5.28 0.39
C VAL A 122 -11.39 -6.39 -0.27
N ARG A 123 -11.12 -7.64 0.13
CA ARG A 123 -11.69 -8.82 -0.49
C ARG A 123 -12.91 -9.31 0.28
N TYR A 124 -13.98 -9.62 -0.45
CA TYR A 124 -15.05 -10.47 -0.01
C TYR A 124 -14.96 -11.81 -0.75
N GLY A 125 -14.77 -12.88 0.00
CA GLY A 125 -14.55 -14.22 -0.54
C GLY A 125 -15.87 -14.91 -0.93
N THR A 126 -16.43 -14.56 -2.08
CA THR A 126 -17.62 -15.20 -2.63
C THR A 126 -17.31 -16.56 -3.27
N PHE A 127 -16.06 -16.80 -3.61
CA PHE A 127 -15.63 -18.00 -4.33
C PHE A 127 -14.20 -18.42 -3.93
N GLY A 128 -14.00 -19.73 -3.80
CA GLY A 128 -12.69 -20.32 -3.53
C GLY A 128 -12.30 -20.34 -2.04
N LYS A 129 -11.15 -20.95 -1.75
CA LYS A 129 -10.55 -20.96 -0.42
C LYS A 129 -10.07 -19.55 -0.05
N ASN A 130 -10.13 -19.20 1.23
CA ASN A 130 -9.54 -17.96 1.74
C ASN A 130 -8.02 -18.10 1.79
N SER A 131 -7.38 -18.02 0.62
CA SER A 131 -5.93 -18.11 0.47
C SER A 131 -5.35 -16.74 0.13
N ILE A 132 -4.12 -16.51 0.52
CA ILE A 132 -3.39 -15.26 0.24
C ILE A 132 -3.22 -15.04 -1.28
N GLU A 133 -3.17 -16.11 -2.07
CA GLU A 133 -3.06 -16.04 -3.53
C GLU A 133 -4.29 -15.39 -4.18
N SER A 134 -5.44 -15.43 -3.50
CA SER A 134 -6.68 -14.81 -3.98
C SER A 134 -6.82 -13.34 -3.59
N VAL A 135 -5.91 -12.79 -2.83
CA VAL A 135 -5.95 -11.40 -2.36
C VAL A 135 -5.22 -10.48 -3.34
N HIS A 136 -5.93 -9.46 -3.83
CA HIS A 136 -5.33 -8.39 -4.64
C HIS A 136 -4.51 -7.40 -3.79
N PRO A 137 -3.59 -6.63 -4.38
CA PRO A 137 -3.23 -6.63 -5.79
C PRO A 137 -2.31 -7.80 -6.16
N PHE A 138 -2.47 -8.32 -7.36
CA PHE A 138 -1.57 -9.32 -7.93
C PHE A 138 -0.34 -8.65 -8.52
N LEU A 139 0.79 -9.36 -8.44
CA LEU A 139 2.03 -8.95 -9.08
C LEU A 139 2.40 -9.99 -10.13
N ARG A 140 2.66 -9.52 -11.33
CA ARG A 140 3.26 -10.33 -12.39
C ARG A 140 4.67 -9.81 -12.64
N GLN A 141 5.67 -10.64 -12.44
CA GLN A 141 7.05 -10.34 -12.77
C GLN A 141 7.44 -11.08 -14.04
N SER A 142 8.12 -10.40 -14.94
CA SER A 142 8.75 -11.04 -16.10
C SER A 142 10.11 -11.56 -15.69
N ASN A 143 10.42 -12.82 -16.00
CA ASN A 143 11.76 -13.40 -15.82
C ASN A 143 12.85 -12.62 -16.59
N TRP A 144 12.47 -11.80 -17.55
CA TRP A 144 13.36 -10.96 -18.33
C TRP A 144 13.97 -9.82 -17.49
N MET A 145 13.21 -9.29 -16.55
CA MET A 145 13.68 -8.20 -15.68
C MET A 145 14.77 -8.62 -14.70
N HIS A 146 14.85 -9.92 -14.36
CA HIS A 146 15.89 -10.43 -13.46
C HIS A 146 17.24 -10.65 -14.13
N ARG A 147 17.34 -10.61 -15.44
CA ARG A 147 18.60 -10.87 -16.18
C ARG A 147 19.37 -9.61 -16.54
N ASN A 148 18.75 -8.42 -16.42
CA ASN A 148 19.34 -7.14 -16.84
C ASN A 148 19.44 -6.08 -15.72
N LEU A 149 19.24 -6.49 -14.47
CA LEU A 149 19.40 -5.61 -13.30
C LEU A 149 20.55 -6.10 -12.44
#